data_c3df1347475c1bace9b5a0608b63b305
#
_entry.id   c3df1347475c1bace9b5a0608b63b305
#
_cell.length_a   1.000
_cell.length_b   1.000
_cell.length_c   1.000
_cell.angle_alpha   90.00
_cell.angle_beta   90.00
_cell.angle_gamma   90.00
#
_symmetry.space_group_name_H-M   'P 1'
#
loop_
_entity.id
_entity.type
_entity.pdbx_description
1 polymer ?
#
loop_
_entity_poly.entity_id
_entity_poly.type
_entity_poly.pdbx_seq_one_letter_code
_entity_poly.pdbx_strand_id
1 'polypeptide(L)'
;MVKYITTAVALKCFSSGPLMRSVYRSLGNQVGNKRRSSEAMPGYYAERVKRMLRLQRQHNIVRGGDRILELGTGWLHWEALTLRLFYDIEAVLFDVWDNRQLGGLKNYVGQLAPMLNDSFGLSAAELKRAQSLVEEILKVESFVELYKLLGFEYVVENSGSLRQFSDNSIQLVVSGGVLEHVKREALPLLIAETRRILKPGGWAVHSIDTADHLEHYDRTVSPKLYLSFSEKTWKRLCENEVQYINRMQRGEWLELFKANGFELIEEEARRVDIAGLNLADRFVHMDKGDLECTVLRLALKKGPGSVNFPK
;
A
#
# COMPACT_ATOMS: atom_id res chain seq x y z
N MET A 1 26.64 -6.26 1.99
CA MET A 1 26.45 -7.05 3.24
C MET A 1 26.72 -6.26 4.52
N VAL A 2 27.87 -5.54 4.66
CA VAL A 2 28.17 -4.78 5.90
C VAL A 2 27.11 -3.70 6.15
N LYS A 3 26.79 -2.86 5.15
CA LYS A 3 25.74 -1.83 5.28
C LYS A 3 24.39 -2.44 5.64
N TYR A 4 24.04 -3.55 5.04
CA TYR A 4 22.80 -4.27 5.33
C TYR A 4 22.71 -4.61 6.83
N ILE A 5 23.72 -5.30 7.38
CA ILE A 5 23.71 -5.71 8.80
C ILE A 5 23.78 -4.51 9.75
N THR A 6 24.61 -3.51 9.46
CA THR A 6 24.71 -2.31 10.32
C THR A 6 23.37 -1.54 10.35
N THR A 7 22.68 -1.45 9.22
CA THR A 7 21.35 -0.84 9.16
C THR A 7 20.32 -1.67 9.93
N ALA A 8 20.32 -2.99 9.78
CA ALA A 8 19.42 -3.87 10.52
C ALA A 8 19.58 -3.68 12.04
N VAL A 9 20.83 -3.63 12.53
CA VAL A 9 21.12 -3.38 13.95
C VAL A 9 20.66 -2.00 14.40
N ALA A 10 20.89 -0.96 13.60
CA ALA A 10 20.41 0.40 13.89
C ALA A 10 18.88 0.47 13.99
N LEU A 11 18.15 -0.12 13.03
CA LEU A 11 16.68 -0.18 13.07
C LEU A 11 16.18 -0.95 14.30
N LYS A 12 16.89 -1.99 14.70
CA LYS A 12 16.57 -2.74 15.91
C LYS A 12 16.77 -1.91 17.19
N CYS A 13 17.81 -1.07 17.25
CA CYS A 13 17.96 -0.11 18.33
C CYS A 13 16.80 0.88 18.42
N PHE A 14 16.30 1.39 17.27
CA PHE A 14 15.13 2.24 17.23
C PHE A 14 13.84 1.50 17.64
N SER A 15 13.82 0.18 17.58
CA SER A 15 12.70 -0.65 18.00
C SER A 15 12.68 -0.98 19.49
N SER A 16 13.72 -0.61 20.26
CA SER A 16 13.89 -1.00 21.67
C SER A 16 12.84 -0.50 22.64
N GLY A 17 12.05 0.49 22.26
CA GLY A 17 10.97 1.01 23.11
C GLY A 17 10.11 2.07 22.42
N PRO A 18 8.98 2.47 23.04
CA PRO A 18 8.04 3.43 22.45
C PRO A 18 8.67 4.78 22.10
N LEU A 19 9.55 5.29 22.98
CA LEU A 19 10.27 6.56 22.77
C LEU A 19 11.15 6.52 21.53
N MET A 20 11.98 5.46 21.39
CA MET A 20 12.88 5.31 20.25
C MET A 20 12.11 5.15 18.94
N ARG A 21 10.98 4.41 18.95
CA ARG A 21 10.09 4.32 17.80
C ARG A 21 9.49 5.68 17.42
N SER A 22 9.08 6.49 18.42
CA SER A 22 8.58 7.84 18.19
C SER A 22 9.65 8.76 17.57
N VAL A 23 10.88 8.72 18.09
CA VAL A 23 12.03 9.45 17.52
C VAL A 23 12.27 9.05 16.06
N TYR A 24 12.34 7.76 15.78
CA TYR A 24 12.51 7.25 14.41
C TYR A 24 11.44 7.78 13.46
N ARG A 25 10.15 7.70 13.87
CA ARG A 25 9.02 8.18 13.07
C ARG A 25 9.10 9.69 12.82
N SER A 26 9.39 10.46 13.88
CA SER A 26 9.49 11.93 13.76
C SER A 26 10.59 12.33 12.77
N LEU A 27 11.79 11.75 12.91
CA LEU A 27 12.91 12.00 12.00
C LEU A 27 12.59 11.55 10.57
N GLY A 28 12.05 10.35 10.42
CA GLY A 28 11.63 9.79 9.12
C GLY A 28 10.57 10.65 8.43
N ASN A 29 9.60 11.15 9.19
CA ASN A 29 8.58 12.05 8.67
C ASN A 29 9.15 13.41 8.26
N GLN A 30 10.03 14.02 9.06
CA GLN A 30 10.65 15.30 8.72
C GLN A 30 11.51 15.21 7.46
N VAL A 31 12.41 14.22 7.40
CA VAL A 31 13.26 13.98 6.22
C VAL A 31 12.42 13.63 5.00
N GLY A 32 11.46 12.74 5.16
CA GLY A 32 10.55 12.32 4.09
C GLY A 32 9.69 13.46 3.57
N ASN A 33 9.17 14.32 4.46
CA ASN A 33 8.38 15.49 4.08
C ASN A 33 9.23 16.49 3.27
N LYS A 34 10.45 16.80 3.74
CA LYS A 34 11.37 17.68 2.99
C LYS A 34 11.63 17.15 1.59
N ARG A 35 11.95 15.85 1.46
CA ARG A 35 12.18 15.22 0.15
C ARG A 35 10.95 15.30 -0.75
N ARG A 36 9.80 14.85 -0.29
CA ARG A 36 8.56 14.84 -1.09
C ARG A 36 8.09 16.22 -1.48
N SER A 37 8.37 17.23 -0.67
CA SER A 37 7.97 18.62 -0.97
C SER A 37 8.88 19.31 -2.00
N SER A 38 10.08 18.79 -2.29
CA SER A 38 11.08 19.45 -3.14
C SER A 38 11.69 18.59 -4.24
N GLU A 39 11.59 17.26 -4.14
CA GLU A 39 12.19 16.35 -5.14
C GLU A 39 11.19 15.94 -6.21
N ALA A 40 11.72 15.34 -7.28
CA ALA A 40 10.92 14.78 -8.35
C ALA A 40 10.05 13.62 -7.85
N MET A 41 8.81 13.54 -8.34
CA MET A 41 7.92 12.42 -8.08
C MET A 41 8.49 11.14 -8.71
N PRO A 42 8.71 10.08 -7.91
CA PRO A 42 9.15 8.80 -8.45
C PRO A 42 8.16 8.24 -9.48
N GLY A 43 8.68 7.71 -10.58
CA GLY A 43 7.85 7.24 -11.70
C GLY A 43 6.79 6.19 -11.33
N TYR A 44 7.03 5.41 -10.29
CA TYR A 44 6.06 4.40 -9.85
C TYR A 44 4.73 5.00 -9.36
N TYR A 45 4.68 6.27 -8.94
CA TYR A 45 3.42 6.95 -8.61
C TYR A 45 2.54 7.13 -9.84
N ALA A 46 3.11 7.51 -10.97
CA ALA A 46 2.38 7.61 -12.24
C ALA A 46 1.92 6.22 -12.72
N GLU A 47 2.73 5.19 -12.55
CA GLU A 47 2.36 3.81 -12.91
C GLU A 47 1.19 3.28 -12.06
N ARG A 48 1.10 3.67 -10.78
CA ARG A 48 -0.07 3.36 -9.93
C ARG A 48 -1.35 3.96 -10.49
N VAL A 49 -1.29 5.22 -10.95
CA VAL A 49 -2.44 5.89 -11.61
C VAL A 49 -2.84 5.16 -12.89
N LYS A 50 -1.89 4.86 -13.77
CA LYS A 50 -2.15 4.13 -15.03
C LYS A 50 -2.82 2.78 -14.76
N ARG A 51 -2.30 2.03 -13.79
CA ARG A 51 -2.87 0.74 -13.40
C ARG A 51 -4.30 0.88 -12.92
N MET A 52 -4.57 1.84 -12.02
CA MET A 52 -5.92 2.04 -11.49
C MET A 52 -6.92 2.44 -12.57
N LEU A 53 -6.53 3.33 -13.49
CA LEU A 53 -7.37 3.71 -14.64
C LEU A 53 -7.61 2.53 -15.59
N ARG A 54 -6.59 1.68 -15.82
CA ARG A 54 -6.75 0.46 -16.61
C ARG A 54 -7.79 -0.48 -15.98
N LEU A 55 -7.63 -0.79 -14.68
CA LEU A 55 -8.58 -1.62 -13.93
C LEU A 55 -9.99 -1.04 -13.97
N GLN A 56 -10.12 0.27 -13.80
CA GLN A 56 -11.41 0.95 -13.87
C GLN A 56 -12.06 0.79 -15.24
N ARG A 57 -11.32 0.97 -16.33
CA ARG A 57 -11.85 0.83 -17.70
C ARG A 57 -12.24 -0.61 -18.04
N GLN A 58 -11.45 -1.59 -17.58
CA GLN A 58 -11.69 -2.99 -17.85
C GLN A 58 -12.84 -3.57 -17.02
N HIS A 59 -12.96 -3.17 -15.77
CA HIS A 59 -13.84 -3.84 -14.80
C HIS A 59 -14.89 -2.95 -14.16
N ASN A 60 -14.83 -1.63 -14.40
CA ASN A 60 -15.76 -0.65 -13.81
C ASN A 60 -15.86 -0.81 -12.28
N ILE A 61 -14.67 -0.76 -11.62
CA ILE A 61 -14.49 -1.06 -10.19
C ILE A 61 -15.19 -0.05 -9.26
N VAL A 62 -15.34 1.20 -9.72
CA VAL A 62 -16.08 2.26 -9.01
C VAL A 62 -16.99 3.03 -9.96
N ARG A 63 -18.05 3.62 -9.41
CA ARG A 63 -18.98 4.51 -10.09
C ARG A 63 -19.15 5.81 -9.31
N GLY A 64 -19.77 6.80 -9.94
CA GLY A 64 -20.10 8.04 -9.24
C GLY A 64 -20.97 7.78 -8.01
N GLY A 65 -20.63 8.40 -6.88
CA GLY A 65 -21.27 8.22 -5.58
C GLY A 65 -20.78 6.99 -4.79
N ASP A 66 -19.85 6.20 -5.32
CA ASP A 66 -19.29 5.09 -4.55
C ASP A 66 -18.36 5.58 -3.44
N ARG A 67 -18.42 4.88 -2.30
CA ARG A 67 -17.51 5.09 -1.18
C ARG A 67 -16.39 4.07 -1.22
N ILE A 68 -15.15 4.54 -1.13
CA ILE A 68 -13.94 3.71 -1.11
C ILE A 68 -13.20 3.85 0.22
N LEU A 69 -12.31 2.89 0.51
CA LEU A 69 -11.40 2.96 1.65
C LEU A 69 -9.97 2.78 1.16
N GLU A 70 -9.10 3.74 1.43
CA GLU A 70 -7.67 3.61 1.26
C GLU A 70 -7.05 3.16 2.58
N LEU A 71 -6.64 1.89 2.63
CA LEU A 71 -6.03 1.25 3.79
C LEU A 71 -4.53 1.57 3.84
N GLY A 72 -4.07 2.15 4.94
CA GLY A 72 -2.70 2.62 5.09
C GLY A 72 -2.40 3.78 4.14
N THR A 73 -3.23 4.81 4.19
CA THR A 73 -3.20 5.94 3.26
C THR A 73 -1.89 6.76 3.28
N GLY A 74 -1.11 6.63 4.34
CA GLY A 74 0.25 7.16 4.45
C GLY A 74 0.35 8.69 4.28
N TRP A 75 1.38 9.11 3.55
CA TRP A 75 1.75 10.54 3.45
C TRP A 75 0.90 11.34 2.46
N LEU A 76 0.40 10.72 1.39
CA LEU A 76 -0.06 11.42 0.17
C LEU A 76 -1.49 11.07 -0.24
N HIS A 77 -2.12 10.07 0.37
CA HIS A 77 -3.47 9.60 0.00
C HIS A 77 -3.60 9.27 -1.49
N TRP A 78 -2.56 8.65 -2.06
CA TRP A 78 -2.32 8.67 -3.50
C TRP A 78 -3.37 7.93 -4.33
N GLU A 79 -3.84 6.79 -3.85
CA GLU A 79 -4.85 6.00 -4.55
C GLU A 79 -6.20 6.70 -4.55
N ALA A 80 -6.68 7.12 -3.38
CA ALA A 80 -7.96 7.82 -3.24
C ALA A 80 -7.92 9.16 -3.98
N LEU A 81 -6.84 9.94 -3.78
CA LEU A 81 -6.65 11.22 -4.43
C LEU A 81 -6.72 11.10 -5.96
N THR A 82 -5.94 10.19 -6.53
CA THR A 82 -5.87 10.05 -7.99
C THR A 82 -7.16 9.48 -8.59
N LEU A 83 -7.84 8.56 -7.92
CA LEU A 83 -9.18 8.13 -8.33
C LEU A 83 -10.18 9.30 -8.30
N ARG A 84 -10.13 10.15 -7.27
CA ARG A 84 -11.04 11.31 -7.14
C ARG A 84 -10.82 12.37 -8.23
N LEU A 85 -9.61 12.47 -8.78
CA LEU A 85 -9.37 13.35 -9.94
C LEU A 85 -10.25 12.98 -11.13
N PHE A 86 -10.51 11.69 -11.34
CA PHE A 86 -11.20 11.19 -12.52
C PHE A 86 -12.67 10.81 -12.25
N TYR A 87 -12.99 10.36 -11.04
CA TYR A 87 -14.32 9.84 -10.68
C TYR A 87 -14.90 10.57 -9.47
N ASP A 88 -16.22 10.70 -9.45
CA ASP A 88 -16.94 11.31 -8.33
C ASP A 88 -17.17 10.28 -7.23
N ILE A 89 -16.20 10.12 -6.37
CA ILE A 89 -16.19 9.14 -5.27
C ILE A 89 -16.01 9.86 -3.93
N GLU A 90 -16.50 9.22 -2.88
CA GLU A 90 -16.15 9.53 -1.50
C GLU A 90 -15.04 8.60 -1.02
N ALA A 91 -14.12 9.06 -0.21
CA ALA A 91 -13.07 8.21 0.31
C ALA A 91 -12.88 8.32 1.82
N VAL A 92 -12.73 7.15 2.45
CA VAL A 92 -12.16 7.04 3.80
C VAL A 92 -10.67 6.77 3.67
N LEU A 93 -9.89 7.65 4.27
CA LEU A 93 -8.43 7.57 4.34
C LEU A 93 -8.08 6.99 5.71
N PHE A 94 -7.73 5.71 5.75
CA PHE A 94 -7.48 4.99 6.99
C PHE A 94 -5.98 4.78 7.23
N ASP A 95 -5.51 5.10 8.44
CA ASP A 95 -4.16 4.77 8.86
C ASP A 95 -4.09 4.43 10.36
N VAL A 96 -2.98 3.82 10.79
CA VAL A 96 -2.71 3.51 12.20
C VAL A 96 -2.01 4.63 12.95
N TRP A 97 -1.54 5.66 12.25
CA TRP A 97 -1.02 6.93 12.80
C TRP A 97 -1.05 8.04 11.76
N ASP A 98 -0.97 9.28 12.22
CA ASP A 98 -0.96 10.44 11.34
C ASP A 98 0.43 10.66 10.73
N ASN A 99 0.53 10.44 9.42
CA ASN A 99 1.73 10.63 8.60
C ASN A 99 1.55 11.68 7.50
N ARG A 100 0.46 12.41 7.49
CA ARG A 100 0.06 13.32 6.40
C ARG A 100 1.10 14.38 6.07
N GLN A 101 1.33 14.63 4.79
CA GLN A 101 2.32 15.58 4.28
C GLN A 101 1.74 16.42 3.13
N LEU A 102 1.09 17.54 3.47
CA LEU A 102 0.41 18.40 2.49
C LEU A 102 1.37 18.97 1.43
N GLY A 103 2.56 19.41 1.83
CA GLY A 103 3.57 19.91 0.89
C GLY A 103 4.01 18.86 -0.12
N GLY A 104 4.25 17.64 0.34
CA GLY A 104 4.59 16.50 -0.54
C GLY A 104 3.45 16.13 -1.48
N LEU A 105 2.21 16.13 -0.97
CA LEU A 105 1.00 15.87 -1.77
C LEU A 105 0.88 16.93 -2.89
N LYS A 106 0.94 18.21 -2.55
CA LYS A 106 0.85 19.31 -3.54
C LYS A 106 1.97 19.24 -4.57
N ASN A 107 3.20 18.96 -4.15
CA ASN A 107 4.33 18.80 -5.07
C ASN A 107 4.09 17.69 -6.09
N TYR A 108 3.63 16.51 -5.64
CA TYR A 108 3.42 15.38 -6.55
C TYR A 108 2.19 15.56 -7.45
N VAL A 109 1.12 16.18 -6.93
CA VAL A 109 -0.04 16.56 -7.76
C VAL A 109 0.36 17.58 -8.83
N GLY A 110 1.18 18.57 -8.47
CA GLY A 110 1.71 19.55 -9.44
C GLY A 110 2.55 18.90 -10.54
N GLN A 111 3.34 17.88 -10.21
CA GLN A 111 4.11 17.11 -11.21
C GLN A 111 3.27 16.12 -12.00
N LEU A 112 2.15 15.64 -11.46
CA LEU A 112 1.19 14.82 -12.19
C LEU A 112 0.40 15.62 -13.23
N ALA A 113 0.13 16.89 -12.95
CA ALA A 113 -0.69 17.77 -13.78
C ALA A 113 -0.31 17.79 -15.28
N PRO A 114 0.96 18.02 -15.69
CA PRO A 114 1.34 18.00 -17.10
C PRO A 114 1.17 16.63 -17.75
N MET A 115 1.22 15.54 -16.96
CA MET A 115 1.07 14.17 -17.47
C MET A 115 -0.39 13.83 -17.82
N LEU A 116 -1.37 14.59 -17.32
CA LEU A 116 -2.79 14.34 -17.58
C LEU A 116 -3.13 14.40 -19.07
N ASN A 117 -2.46 15.24 -19.85
CA ASN A 117 -2.75 15.41 -21.26
C ASN A 117 -2.46 14.16 -22.10
N ASP A 118 -1.32 13.50 -21.85
CA ASP A 118 -0.80 12.51 -22.81
C ASP A 118 -0.60 11.12 -22.20
N SER A 119 -0.48 11.02 -20.86
CA SER A 119 0.01 9.79 -20.24
C SER A 119 -1.07 8.81 -19.81
N PHE A 120 -2.35 9.23 -19.72
CA PHE A 120 -3.41 8.44 -19.09
C PHE A 120 -4.58 8.10 -20.03
N GLY A 121 -4.58 8.61 -21.28
CA GLY A 121 -5.62 8.34 -22.27
C GLY A 121 -7.01 8.79 -21.79
N LEU A 122 -7.11 9.99 -21.22
CA LEU A 122 -8.34 10.56 -20.68
C LEU A 122 -9.25 11.07 -21.80
N SER A 123 -10.56 10.93 -21.59
CA SER A 123 -11.54 11.67 -22.38
C SER A 123 -11.45 13.17 -22.08
N ALA A 124 -11.95 14.02 -22.98
CA ALA A 124 -11.97 15.46 -22.79
C ALA A 124 -12.68 15.88 -21.47
N ALA A 125 -13.72 15.17 -21.08
CA ALA A 125 -14.45 15.43 -19.85
C ALA A 125 -13.65 15.05 -18.59
N GLU A 126 -12.99 13.87 -18.60
CA GLU A 126 -12.11 13.43 -17.52
C GLU A 126 -10.91 14.38 -17.37
N LEU A 127 -10.30 14.77 -18.49
CA LEU A 127 -9.17 15.69 -18.50
C LEU A 127 -9.55 17.05 -17.89
N LYS A 128 -10.63 17.66 -18.37
CA LYS A 128 -11.12 18.96 -17.87
C LYS A 128 -11.40 18.91 -16.37
N ARG A 129 -12.07 17.82 -15.91
CA ARG A 129 -12.35 17.59 -14.49
C ARG A 129 -11.07 17.49 -13.67
N ALA A 130 -10.13 16.64 -14.11
CA ALA A 130 -8.87 16.42 -13.40
C ALA A 130 -8.04 17.72 -13.32
N GLN A 131 -7.94 18.48 -14.39
CA GLN A 131 -7.22 19.76 -14.43
C GLN A 131 -7.84 20.78 -13.45
N SER A 132 -9.16 20.96 -13.48
CA SER A 132 -9.87 21.87 -12.56
C SER A 132 -9.62 21.47 -11.10
N LEU A 133 -9.73 20.19 -10.77
CA LEU A 133 -9.55 19.72 -9.41
C LEU A 133 -8.10 19.82 -8.93
N VAL A 134 -7.12 19.57 -9.83
CA VAL A 134 -5.69 19.81 -9.55
C VAL A 134 -5.42 21.28 -9.21
N GLU A 135 -5.98 22.22 -9.97
CA GLU A 135 -5.82 23.66 -9.68
C GLU A 135 -6.36 24.03 -8.30
N GLU A 136 -7.48 23.44 -7.89
CA GLU A 136 -8.06 23.68 -6.57
C GLU A 136 -7.22 23.03 -5.46
N ILE A 137 -6.75 21.80 -5.65
CA ILE A 137 -5.87 21.10 -4.70
C ILE A 137 -4.57 21.89 -4.47
N LEU A 138 -4.00 22.51 -5.50
CA LEU A 138 -2.78 23.29 -5.35
C LEU A 138 -2.98 24.58 -4.54
N LYS A 139 -4.21 25.08 -4.42
CA LYS A 139 -4.55 26.29 -3.65
C LYS A 139 -4.83 26.04 -2.17
N VAL A 140 -5.22 24.80 -1.78
CA VAL A 140 -5.56 24.52 -0.36
C VAL A 140 -4.35 24.75 0.55
N GLU A 141 -4.61 25.23 1.77
CA GLU A 141 -3.58 25.51 2.77
C GLU A 141 -3.59 24.50 3.92
N SER A 142 -4.63 23.66 4.00
CA SER A 142 -4.79 22.68 5.07
C SER A 142 -5.41 21.37 4.59
N PHE A 143 -5.20 20.29 5.35
CA PHE A 143 -5.92 19.04 5.13
C PHE A 143 -7.42 19.15 5.36
N VAL A 144 -7.86 20.05 6.20
CA VAL A 144 -9.30 20.30 6.42
C VAL A 144 -9.95 20.81 5.13
N GLU A 145 -9.32 21.80 4.49
CA GLU A 145 -9.77 22.31 3.19
C GLU A 145 -9.73 21.24 2.10
N LEU A 146 -8.61 20.48 2.03
CA LEU A 146 -8.45 19.41 1.08
C LEU A 146 -9.56 18.36 1.20
N TYR A 147 -9.87 17.92 2.42
CA TYR A 147 -10.88 16.89 2.65
C TYR A 147 -12.30 17.39 2.36
N LYS A 148 -12.58 18.64 2.69
CA LYS A 148 -13.85 19.29 2.33
C LYS A 148 -14.01 19.37 0.79
N LEU A 149 -12.95 19.73 0.07
CA LEU A 149 -12.93 19.82 -1.39
C LEU A 149 -13.16 18.45 -2.04
N LEU A 150 -12.52 17.40 -1.51
CA LEU A 150 -12.49 16.08 -2.13
C LEU A 150 -13.62 15.15 -1.65
N GLY A 151 -14.33 15.49 -0.57
CA GLY A 151 -15.29 14.57 0.08
C GLY A 151 -14.57 13.43 0.81
N PHE A 152 -13.44 13.72 1.46
CA PHE A 152 -12.64 12.72 2.16
C PHE A 152 -12.87 12.76 3.67
N GLU A 153 -12.85 11.58 4.28
CA GLU A 153 -12.83 11.38 5.73
C GLU A 153 -11.48 10.76 6.13
N TYR A 154 -10.79 11.34 7.10
CA TYR A 154 -9.52 10.80 7.60
C TYR A 154 -9.71 10.14 8.96
N VAL A 155 -9.36 8.87 9.06
CA VAL A 155 -9.52 8.03 10.23
C VAL A 155 -8.17 7.49 10.68
N VAL A 156 -7.80 7.75 11.92
CA VAL A 156 -6.62 7.15 12.57
C VAL A 156 -7.09 6.17 13.65
N GLU A 157 -6.77 4.89 13.48
CA GLU A 157 -7.08 3.83 14.43
C GLU A 157 -5.85 2.96 14.70
N ASN A 158 -5.21 3.20 15.83
CA ASN A 158 -3.90 2.62 16.17
C ASN A 158 -3.87 1.09 16.21
N SER A 159 -5.01 0.44 16.45
CA SER A 159 -5.11 -1.02 16.43
C SER A 159 -5.18 -1.62 15.03
N GLY A 160 -5.43 -0.79 14.01
CA GLY A 160 -5.68 -1.23 12.64
C GLY A 160 -7.06 -1.87 12.45
N SER A 161 -7.96 -1.78 13.44
CA SER A 161 -9.29 -2.39 13.38
C SER A 161 -10.20 -1.66 12.38
N LEU A 162 -10.96 -2.42 11.59
CA LEU A 162 -11.99 -1.89 10.67
C LEU A 162 -13.42 -2.03 11.23
N ARG A 163 -13.56 -2.38 12.51
CA ARG A 163 -14.88 -2.65 13.14
C ARG A 163 -15.82 -1.46 13.13
N GLN A 164 -15.32 -0.22 13.08
CA GLN A 164 -16.12 1.00 12.99
C GLN A 164 -16.85 1.15 11.65
N PHE A 165 -16.44 0.42 10.62
CA PHE A 165 -17.10 0.43 9.32
C PHE A 165 -18.22 -0.60 9.24
N SER A 166 -19.37 -0.19 8.72
CA SER A 166 -20.53 -1.07 8.55
C SER A 166 -20.28 -2.13 7.48
N ASP A 167 -20.98 -3.26 7.61
CA ASP A 167 -21.00 -4.30 6.60
C ASP A 167 -21.49 -3.76 5.26
N ASN A 168 -20.87 -4.21 4.17
CA ASN A 168 -21.30 -3.89 2.80
C ASN A 168 -21.41 -2.37 2.51
N SER A 169 -20.57 -1.55 3.13
CA SER A 169 -20.60 -0.08 3.01
C SER A 169 -19.59 0.48 2.00
N ILE A 170 -18.56 -0.29 1.65
CA ILE A 170 -17.43 0.14 0.82
C ILE A 170 -17.46 -0.58 -0.53
N GLN A 171 -17.29 0.16 -1.63
CA GLN A 171 -17.22 -0.41 -2.98
C GLN A 171 -15.82 -0.92 -3.33
N LEU A 172 -14.79 -0.20 -2.90
CA LEU A 172 -13.40 -0.53 -3.18
C LEU A 172 -12.55 -0.33 -1.92
N VAL A 173 -11.77 -1.35 -1.55
CA VAL A 173 -10.65 -1.19 -0.63
C VAL A 173 -9.37 -1.20 -1.44
N VAL A 174 -8.53 -0.18 -1.26
CA VAL A 174 -7.24 -0.07 -1.97
C VAL A 174 -6.09 0.11 -0.98
N SER A 175 -4.93 -0.48 -1.27
CA SER A 175 -3.69 -0.23 -0.52
C SER A 175 -2.45 -0.35 -1.40
N GLY A 176 -1.40 0.40 -1.05
CA GLY A 176 -0.12 0.33 -1.74
C GLY A 176 1.06 0.36 -0.77
N GLY A 177 1.76 -0.75 -0.61
CA GLY A 177 2.90 -0.86 0.31
C GLY A 177 2.48 -0.86 1.79
N VAL A 178 1.50 -1.68 2.15
CA VAL A 178 0.91 -1.70 3.51
C VAL A 178 0.85 -3.10 4.10
N LEU A 179 0.32 -4.07 3.36
CA LEU A 179 0.01 -5.39 3.92
C LEU A 179 1.27 -6.15 4.33
N GLU A 180 2.40 -5.92 3.70
CA GLU A 180 3.71 -6.46 4.08
C GLU A 180 4.18 -5.99 5.47
N HIS A 181 3.66 -4.87 5.95
CA HIS A 181 3.98 -4.31 7.27
C HIS A 181 3.04 -4.78 8.38
N VAL A 182 1.95 -5.44 8.03
CA VAL A 182 1.02 -6.01 9.00
C VAL A 182 1.58 -7.34 9.54
N LYS A 183 1.50 -7.54 10.87
CA LYS A 183 1.94 -8.79 11.49
C LYS A 183 1.15 -9.98 10.96
N ARG A 184 1.84 -11.10 10.70
CA ARG A 184 1.24 -12.30 10.08
C ARG A 184 -0.02 -12.77 10.80
N GLU A 185 0.02 -12.77 12.12
CA GLU A 185 -1.09 -13.19 12.97
C GLU A 185 -2.33 -12.28 12.90
N ALA A 186 -2.15 -11.01 12.50
CA ALA A 186 -3.25 -10.06 12.36
C ALA A 186 -3.88 -10.06 10.95
N LEU A 187 -3.17 -10.58 9.96
CA LEU A 187 -3.62 -10.54 8.56
C LEU A 187 -4.95 -11.28 8.30
N PRO A 188 -5.19 -12.50 8.84
CA PRO A 188 -6.46 -13.18 8.58
C PRO A 188 -7.67 -12.36 9.03
N LEU A 189 -7.58 -11.73 10.20
CA LEU A 189 -8.65 -10.86 10.70
C LEU A 189 -8.81 -9.59 9.83
N LEU A 190 -7.71 -8.95 9.44
CA LEU A 190 -7.74 -7.75 8.59
C LEU A 190 -8.37 -8.05 7.23
N ILE A 191 -8.01 -9.17 6.60
CA ILE A 191 -8.57 -9.56 5.30
C ILE A 191 -10.05 -9.94 5.42
N ALA A 192 -10.43 -10.62 6.52
CA ALA A 192 -11.82 -10.93 6.81
C ALA A 192 -12.66 -9.66 7.00
N GLU A 193 -12.18 -8.70 7.78
CA GLU A 193 -12.84 -7.41 7.98
C GLU A 193 -12.91 -6.60 6.68
N THR A 194 -11.84 -6.61 5.87
CA THR A 194 -11.86 -6.02 4.53
C THR A 194 -13.00 -6.60 3.69
N ARG A 195 -13.16 -7.92 3.71
CA ARG A 195 -14.27 -8.57 2.99
C ARG A 195 -15.64 -8.20 3.58
N ARG A 196 -15.76 -8.13 4.90
CA ARG A 196 -17.01 -7.78 5.59
C ARG A 196 -17.53 -6.42 5.16
N ILE A 197 -16.67 -5.40 5.15
CA ILE A 197 -17.04 -4.02 4.81
C ILE A 197 -17.33 -3.82 3.32
N LEU A 198 -16.76 -4.66 2.43
CA LEU A 198 -17.01 -4.56 1.01
C LEU A 198 -18.45 -4.89 0.65
N LYS A 199 -19.07 -4.12 -0.25
CA LYS A 199 -20.35 -4.42 -0.87
C LYS A 199 -20.30 -5.78 -1.60
N PRO A 200 -21.43 -6.47 -1.81
CA PRO A 200 -21.47 -7.62 -2.73
C PRO A 200 -20.93 -7.23 -4.11
N GLY A 201 -19.95 -8.00 -4.60
CA GLY A 201 -19.24 -7.68 -5.84
C GLY A 201 -18.27 -6.50 -5.75
N GLY A 202 -18.02 -5.97 -4.55
CA GLY A 202 -17.00 -4.95 -4.29
C GLY A 202 -15.59 -5.48 -4.51
N TRP A 203 -14.63 -4.57 -4.62
CA TRP A 203 -13.27 -4.84 -5.03
C TRP A 203 -12.25 -4.59 -3.93
N ALA A 204 -11.17 -5.38 -3.93
CA ALA A 204 -9.97 -5.13 -3.16
C ALA A 204 -8.78 -5.07 -4.11
N VAL A 205 -8.07 -3.94 -4.15
CA VAL A 205 -6.93 -3.72 -5.04
C VAL A 205 -5.70 -3.41 -4.20
N HIS A 206 -4.74 -4.31 -4.23
CA HIS A 206 -3.55 -4.20 -3.40
C HIS A 206 -2.27 -4.22 -4.22
N SER A 207 -1.27 -3.45 -3.77
CA SER A 207 0.12 -3.58 -4.19
C SER A 207 0.94 -3.92 -2.96
N ILE A 208 1.57 -5.10 -2.95
CA ILE A 208 2.29 -5.67 -1.82
C ILE A 208 3.77 -5.74 -2.20
N ASP A 209 4.62 -5.14 -1.39
CA ASP A 209 6.07 -5.25 -1.57
C ASP A 209 6.59 -6.47 -0.82
N THR A 210 7.05 -7.48 -1.55
CA THR A 210 7.62 -8.70 -1.00
C THR A 210 9.14 -8.71 -1.06
N ALA A 211 9.76 -7.57 -1.37
CA ALA A 211 11.22 -7.41 -1.36
C ALA A 211 11.76 -7.22 0.06
N ASP A 212 13.05 -7.35 0.18
CA ASP A 212 13.80 -7.08 1.40
C ASP A 212 14.02 -5.56 1.54
N HIS A 213 13.34 -4.93 2.47
CA HIS A 213 13.44 -3.48 2.65
C HIS A 213 14.82 -2.99 3.10
N LEU A 214 15.66 -3.86 3.64
CA LEU A 214 17.06 -3.52 3.97
C LEU A 214 17.93 -3.36 2.72
N GLU A 215 17.53 -3.97 1.59
CA GLU A 215 18.19 -3.75 0.28
C GLU A 215 18.17 -2.26 -0.12
N HIS A 216 17.18 -1.48 0.30
CA HIS A 216 17.16 -0.04 0.05
C HIS A 216 18.38 0.71 0.59
N TYR A 217 19.02 0.18 1.60
CA TYR A 217 20.23 0.74 2.23
C TYR A 217 21.52 0.13 1.69
N ASP A 218 21.46 -1.07 1.09
CA ASP A 218 22.61 -1.75 0.49
C ASP A 218 22.23 -2.38 -0.85
N ARG A 219 22.26 -1.59 -1.91
CA ARG A 219 21.91 -1.99 -3.28
C ARG A 219 22.82 -3.05 -3.89
N THR A 220 23.85 -3.51 -3.16
CA THR A 220 24.76 -4.57 -3.61
C THR A 220 24.25 -5.96 -3.26
N VAL A 221 23.17 -6.06 -2.47
CA VAL A 221 22.58 -7.34 -2.09
C VAL A 221 21.30 -7.63 -2.90
N SER A 222 20.90 -8.89 -2.92
CA SER A 222 19.63 -9.28 -3.55
C SER A 222 18.44 -8.64 -2.84
N PRO A 223 17.42 -8.16 -3.57
CA PRO A 223 16.15 -7.73 -2.98
C PRO A 223 15.36 -8.88 -2.34
N LYS A 224 15.87 -10.10 -2.35
CA LYS A 224 15.32 -11.27 -1.67
C LYS A 224 16.31 -11.89 -0.68
N LEU A 225 17.32 -11.12 -0.22
CA LEU A 225 18.37 -11.65 0.66
C LEU A 225 17.80 -12.27 1.95
N TYR A 226 16.70 -11.76 2.48
CA TYR A 226 16.08 -12.32 3.68
C TYR A 226 15.67 -13.80 3.55
N LEU A 227 15.54 -14.34 2.33
CA LEU A 227 15.27 -15.76 2.09
C LEU A 227 16.43 -16.66 2.59
N SER A 228 17.62 -16.10 2.72
CA SER A 228 18.80 -16.82 3.21
C SER A 228 18.90 -16.87 4.75
N PHE A 229 18.02 -16.18 5.47
CA PHE A 229 18.05 -16.16 6.92
C PHE A 229 17.03 -17.12 7.54
N SER A 230 17.50 -18.00 8.43
CA SER A 230 16.59 -18.78 9.28
C SER A 230 15.70 -17.86 10.13
N GLU A 231 14.53 -18.35 10.57
CA GLU A 231 13.64 -17.58 11.45
C GLU A 231 14.37 -17.04 12.70
N LYS A 232 15.24 -17.87 13.30
CA LYS A 232 16.04 -17.49 14.47
C LYS A 232 17.01 -16.36 14.15
N THR A 233 17.72 -16.46 13.01
CA THR A 233 18.67 -15.43 12.56
C THR A 233 17.95 -14.15 12.22
N TRP A 234 16.84 -14.23 11.48
CA TRP A 234 16.04 -13.07 11.12
C TRP A 234 15.53 -12.32 12.35
N LYS A 235 14.84 -13.00 13.26
CA LYS A 235 14.35 -12.40 14.51
C LYS A 235 15.44 -11.78 15.36
N ARG A 236 16.63 -12.40 15.39
CA ARG A 236 17.75 -11.91 16.18
C ARG A 236 18.42 -10.68 15.58
N LEU A 237 18.60 -10.62 14.25
CA LEU A 237 19.45 -9.61 13.60
C LEU A 237 18.66 -8.55 12.83
N CYS A 238 17.60 -8.93 12.13
CA CYS A 238 16.96 -8.08 11.13
C CYS A 238 15.56 -7.61 11.50
N GLU A 239 14.74 -8.48 12.12
CA GLU A 239 13.38 -8.13 12.49
C GLU A 239 13.34 -6.96 13.45
N ASN A 240 12.55 -5.95 13.12
CA ASN A 240 12.43 -4.72 13.88
C ASN A 240 10.99 -4.17 13.77
N GLU A 241 10.58 -3.30 14.72
CA GLU A 241 9.22 -2.75 14.81
C GLU A 241 9.03 -1.45 14.00
N VAL A 242 10.12 -0.82 13.55
CA VAL A 242 10.03 0.46 12.83
C VAL A 242 9.95 0.29 11.32
N GLN A 243 10.45 -0.82 10.81
CA GLN A 243 10.32 -1.25 9.41
C GLN A 243 10.03 -2.77 9.36
N TYR A 244 9.01 -3.20 10.10
CA TYR A 244 8.61 -4.60 10.10
C TYR A 244 8.15 -5.04 8.71
N ILE A 245 8.57 -6.23 8.28
CA ILE A 245 8.04 -6.94 7.12
C ILE A 245 7.68 -8.37 7.50
N ASN A 246 6.54 -8.85 7.05
CA ASN A 246 6.06 -10.19 7.40
C ASN A 246 6.68 -11.32 6.59
N ARG A 247 7.42 -11.03 5.55
CA ARG A 247 8.11 -11.97 4.66
C ARG A 247 7.19 -13.05 4.06
N MET A 248 5.91 -12.75 3.90
CA MET A 248 5.01 -13.64 3.16
C MET A 248 5.37 -13.65 1.68
N GLN A 249 5.33 -14.84 1.10
CA GLN A 249 5.60 -15.02 -0.33
C GLN A 249 4.30 -14.98 -1.13
N ARG A 250 4.41 -14.84 -2.45
CA ARG A 250 3.28 -14.70 -3.36
C ARG A 250 2.18 -15.76 -3.13
N GLY A 251 2.55 -17.05 -3.09
CA GLY A 251 1.57 -18.13 -2.86
C GLY A 251 0.84 -18.00 -1.54
N GLU A 252 1.53 -17.64 -0.45
CA GLU A 252 0.91 -17.41 0.87
C GLU A 252 -0.15 -16.28 0.83
N TRP A 253 0.11 -15.21 0.07
CA TRP A 253 -0.87 -14.12 -0.13
C TRP A 253 -2.10 -14.58 -0.91
N LEU A 254 -1.90 -15.30 -2.02
CA LEU A 254 -3.00 -15.82 -2.83
C LEU A 254 -3.89 -16.77 -2.02
N GLU A 255 -3.29 -17.67 -1.26
CA GLU A 255 -4.01 -18.58 -0.37
C GLU A 255 -4.79 -17.83 0.72
N LEU A 256 -4.18 -16.81 1.33
CA LEU A 256 -4.84 -16.00 2.37
C LEU A 256 -6.09 -15.30 1.82
N PHE A 257 -6.01 -14.66 0.66
CA PHE A 257 -7.17 -14.01 0.05
C PHE A 257 -8.24 -15.02 -0.37
N LYS A 258 -7.84 -16.12 -0.99
CA LYS A 258 -8.75 -17.21 -1.38
C LYS A 258 -9.47 -17.82 -0.18
N ALA A 259 -8.74 -18.11 0.90
CA ALA A 259 -9.31 -18.66 2.14
C ALA A 259 -10.33 -17.71 2.78
N ASN A 260 -10.18 -16.39 2.56
CA ASN A 260 -11.13 -15.38 3.01
C ASN A 260 -12.22 -15.05 1.98
N GLY A 261 -12.42 -15.89 0.95
CA GLY A 261 -13.54 -15.79 0.00
C GLY A 261 -13.41 -14.65 -1.00
N PHE A 262 -12.20 -14.26 -1.34
CA PHE A 262 -11.93 -13.39 -2.48
C PHE A 262 -11.69 -14.20 -3.75
N GLU A 263 -12.17 -13.68 -4.86
CA GLU A 263 -11.88 -14.17 -6.20
C GLU A 263 -10.76 -13.34 -6.81
N LEU A 264 -9.71 -13.99 -7.28
CA LEU A 264 -8.59 -13.34 -7.99
C LEU A 264 -9.03 -13.03 -9.42
N ILE A 265 -9.06 -11.76 -9.78
CA ILE A 265 -9.43 -11.30 -11.14
C ILE A 265 -8.18 -10.99 -11.96
N GLU A 266 -7.23 -10.26 -11.37
CA GLU A 266 -5.96 -9.96 -12.02
C GLU A 266 -4.79 -10.08 -11.05
N GLU A 267 -3.67 -10.53 -11.57
CA GLU A 267 -2.40 -10.60 -10.88
C GLU A 267 -1.28 -10.05 -11.78
N GLU A 268 -0.45 -9.20 -11.20
CA GLU A 268 0.83 -8.79 -11.78
C GLU A 268 1.94 -9.04 -10.75
N ALA A 269 2.99 -9.75 -11.14
CA ALA A 269 4.14 -10.02 -10.29
C ALA A 269 5.43 -9.52 -10.94
N ARG A 270 6.17 -8.64 -10.25
CA ARG A 270 7.55 -8.34 -10.61
C ARG A 270 8.45 -9.39 -9.96
N ARG A 271 9.40 -9.92 -10.73
CA ARG A 271 10.29 -10.99 -10.26
C ARG A 271 11.76 -10.60 -10.41
N VAL A 272 12.61 -11.26 -9.61
CA VAL A 272 14.06 -11.18 -9.68
C VAL A 272 14.63 -12.58 -9.60
N ASP A 273 15.79 -12.80 -10.19
CA ASP A 273 16.50 -14.06 -10.05
C ASP A 273 17.05 -14.24 -8.62
N ILE A 274 16.85 -15.43 -8.07
CA ILE A 274 17.32 -15.84 -6.75
C ILE A 274 18.31 -17.01 -6.79
N ALA A 275 18.79 -17.41 -7.96
CA ALA A 275 19.64 -18.59 -8.15
C ALA A 275 20.92 -18.57 -7.30
N GLY A 276 21.44 -17.39 -6.95
CA GLY A 276 22.63 -17.22 -6.09
C GLY A 276 22.34 -17.23 -4.58
N LEU A 277 21.10 -17.42 -4.14
CA LEU A 277 20.75 -17.41 -2.72
C LEU A 277 20.73 -18.82 -2.13
N ASN A 278 21.37 -18.95 -0.97
CA ASN A 278 21.22 -20.15 -0.13
C ASN A 278 19.94 -20.02 0.67
N LEU A 279 18.87 -20.70 0.24
CA LEU A 279 17.56 -20.62 0.89
C LEU A 279 17.57 -21.24 2.29
N ALA A 280 17.00 -20.55 3.26
CA ALA A 280 16.75 -21.14 4.58
C ALA A 280 15.61 -22.18 4.52
N ASP A 281 15.60 -23.13 5.46
CA ASP A 281 14.70 -24.30 5.49
C ASP A 281 13.23 -23.97 5.24
N ARG A 282 12.77 -22.84 5.77
CA ARG A 282 11.40 -22.35 5.57
C ARG A 282 11.02 -22.21 4.10
N PHE A 283 11.98 -21.87 3.24
CA PHE A 283 11.75 -21.48 1.84
C PHE A 283 12.11 -22.55 0.84
N VAL A 284 12.87 -23.57 1.24
CA VAL A 284 13.40 -24.62 0.33
C VAL A 284 12.29 -25.38 -0.41
N HIS A 285 11.11 -25.53 0.20
CA HIS A 285 9.99 -26.28 -0.37
C HIS A 285 8.95 -25.39 -1.05
N MET A 286 9.14 -24.07 -1.07
CA MET A 286 8.22 -23.15 -1.74
C MET A 286 8.49 -23.07 -3.25
N ASP A 287 7.45 -22.72 -4.01
CA ASP A 287 7.58 -22.51 -5.44
C ASP A 287 8.60 -21.40 -5.75
N LYS A 288 9.48 -21.64 -6.71
CA LYS A 288 10.52 -20.68 -7.09
C LYS A 288 9.93 -19.37 -7.58
N GLY A 289 8.88 -19.41 -8.40
CA GLY A 289 8.21 -18.21 -8.92
C GLY A 289 7.55 -17.37 -7.82
N ASP A 290 7.13 -17.99 -6.71
CA ASP A 290 6.65 -17.29 -5.53
C ASP A 290 7.78 -16.56 -4.78
N LEU A 291 8.93 -17.22 -4.63
CA LEU A 291 10.11 -16.67 -3.97
C LEU A 291 10.76 -15.52 -4.77
N GLU A 292 10.73 -15.59 -6.08
CA GLU A 292 11.25 -14.57 -6.98
C GLU A 292 10.42 -13.28 -6.99
N CYS A 293 9.16 -13.34 -6.53
CA CYS A 293 8.26 -12.19 -6.52
C CYS A 293 8.76 -11.11 -5.57
N THR A 294 8.96 -9.88 -6.07
CA THR A 294 9.36 -8.70 -5.29
C THR A 294 8.23 -7.69 -5.13
N VAL A 295 7.31 -7.62 -6.09
CA VAL A 295 6.10 -6.82 -6.00
C VAL A 295 4.94 -7.64 -6.51
N LEU A 296 3.92 -7.79 -5.68
CA LEU A 296 2.69 -8.49 -6.02
C LEU A 296 1.54 -7.48 -6.08
N ARG A 297 0.89 -7.39 -7.24
CA ARG A 297 -0.28 -6.53 -7.43
C ARG A 297 -1.49 -7.38 -7.73
N LEU A 298 -2.51 -7.21 -6.93
CA LEU A 298 -3.74 -8.00 -6.99
C LEU A 298 -4.94 -7.10 -7.23
N ALA A 299 -5.83 -7.54 -8.12
CA ALA A 299 -7.20 -7.07 -8.19
C ALA A 299 -8.13 -8.24 -7.85
N LEU A 300 -8.85 -8.09 -6.78
CA LEU A 300 -9.64 -9.12 -6.13
C LEU A 300 -11.09 -8.65 -6.06
N LYS A 301 -12.02 -9.59 -6.18
CA LYS A 301 -13.45 -9.31 -6.04
C LYS A 301 -14.02 -10.07 -4.86
N LYS A 302 -14.94 -9.45 -4.12
CA LYS A 302 -15.69 -10.16 -3.07
C LYS A 302 -16.51 -11.27 -3.72
N GLY A 303 -16.10 -12.52 -3.49
CA GLY A 303 -16.79 -13.70 -4.01
C GLY A 303 -18.20 -13.88 -3.41
N PRO A 304 -19.08 -14.63 -4.08
CA PRO A 304 -20.39 -14.99 -3.54
C PRO A 304 -20.24 -15.90 -2.30
N GLY A 305 -21.15 -15.78 -1.36
CA GLY A 305 -21.25 -16.64 -0.18
C GLY A 305 -20.66 -16.05 1.12
N SER A 306 -21.10 -16.59 2.24
CA SER A 306 -20.56 -16.30 3.57
C SER A 306 -19.33 -17.18 3.84
N VAL A 307 -18.24 -16.60 4.27
CA VAL A 307 -17.13 -17.35 4.87
C VAL A 307 -17.49 -17.54 6.34
N ASN A 308 -17.72 -18.78 6.76
CA ASN A 308 -17.88 -19.09 8.18
C ASN A 308 -16.50 -18.98 8.84
N PHE A 309 -16.30 -17.96 9.64
CA PHE A 309 -15.13 -17.90 10.53
C PHE A 309 -15.40 -18.77 11.74
N PRO A 310 -14.46 -19.62 12.14
CA PRO A 310 -14.53 -20.22 13.47
C PRO A 310 -14.53 -19.08 14.50
N LYS A 311 -15.50 -19.14 15.41
CA LYS A 311 -15.66 -18.18 16.52
C LYS A 311 -14.47 -18.22 17.47
#